data_c7be4a894d954f761cf87ce450cd2b89
#
_entry.id   c7be4a894d954f761cf87ce450cd2b89
#
_cell.length_a   1.000
_cell.length_b   1.000
_cell.length_c   1.000
_cell.angle_alpha   90.00
_cell.angle_beta   90.00
_cell.angle_gamma   90.00
#
_symmetry.space_group_name_H-M   'P 1'
#
loop_
_entity.id
_entity.type
_entity.pdbx_description
1 polymer ?
#
loop_
_entity_poly.entity_id
_entity_poly.type
_entity_poly.pdbx_seq_one_letter_code
_entity_poly.pdbx_strand_id
1 'polypeptide(L)'
;AAEYPGYLFAAVGIQPNSAAEANETDFAVIEDLAGYPGVRAIGETGLDCYWDDTPIEMQHDYFDRHMQLCRDTALPMVIHMRESGDLIVDQLKRQTNVPPGIMHSFTGDWECANSCLDLGLHVSFAGMVTFKKSDALRDVARRIPEDRLLVETDSPYLSPEPFRGKRPNEPARVEHTLRCLAEVRGVSAKALA
;
A
#
# COMPACT_ATOMS: atom_id res chain seq x y z
N ALA A 1 -10.57 -14.76 -4.43
CA ALA A 1 -10.55 -15.22 -3.03
C ALA A 1 -11.59 -16.33 -2.80
N ALA A 2 -12.80 -16.22 -3.31
CA ALA A 2 -13.86 -17.23 -3.09
C ALA A 2 -13.50 -18.65 -3.52
N GLU A 3 -12.71 -18.82 -4.58
CA GLU A 3 -12.28 -20.15 -5.08
C GLU A 3 -11.18 -20.80 -4.21
N TYR A 4 -10.46 -20.00 -3.40
CA TYR A 4 -9.35 -20.46 -2.56
C TYR A 4 -9.49 -19.89 -1.14
N PRO A 5 -10.52 -20.31 -0.38
CA PRO A 5 -10.81 -19.78 0.94
C PRO A 5 -9.69 -20.11 1.93
N GLY A 6 -9.29 -19.11 2.72
CA GLY A 6 -8.19 -19.26 3.68
C GLY A 6 -6.79 -19.18 3.08
N TYR A 7 -6.66 -19.09 1.75
CA TYR A 7 -5.39 -18.96 1.04
C TYR A 7 -5.28 -17.61 0.29
N LEU A 8 -6.36 -17.20 -0.39
CA LEU A 8 -6.45 -15.90 -1.04
C LEU A 8 -7.43 -15.00 -0.30
N PHE A 9 -7.02 -13.77 -0.07
CA PHE A 9 -7.83 -12.71 0.52
C PHE A 9 -7.93 -11.54 -0.45
N ALA A 10 -8.95 -10.72 -0.29
CA ALA A 10 -9.17 -9.54 -1.12
C ALA A 10 -9.04 -8.25 -0.29
N ALA A 11 -8.53 -7.21 -0.91
CA ALA A 11 -8.80 -5.84 -0.56
C ALA A 11 -9.79 -5.28 -1.57
N VAL A 12 -10.74 -4.46 -1.14
CA VAL A 12 -11.77 -3.86 -1.99
C VAL A 12 -11.77 -2.35 -1.82
N GLY A 13 -11.81 -1.63 -2.93
CA GLY A 13 -11.78 -0.17 -2.94
C GLY A 13 -11.78 0.37 -4.37
N ILE A 14 -11.82 1.70 -4.46
CA ILE A 14 -11.69 2.46 -5.70
C ILE A 14 -10.33 3.16 -5.64
N GLN A 15 -9.44 2.75 -6.53
CA GLN A 15 -8.09 3.28 -6.64
C GLN A 15 -8.13 4.76 -7.11
N PRO A 16 -7.25 5.65 -6.62
CA PRO A 16 -7.35 7.08 -6.87
C PRO A 16 -7.47 7.46 -8.36
N ASN A 17 -6.75 6.77 -9.25
CA ASN A 17 -6.81 7.07 -10.69
C ASN A 17 -8.14 6.66 -11.35
N SER A 18 -8.94 5.83 -10.70
CA SER A 18 -10.25 5.38 -11.18
C SER A 18 -11.42 6.11 -10.52
N ALA A 19 -11.16 7.04 -9.59
CA ALA A 19 -12.24 7.69 -8.86
C ALA A 19 -13.11 8.60 -9.75
N ALA A 20 -12.54 9.19 -10.83
CA ALA A 20 -13.31 9.97 -11.79
C ALA A 20 -14.29 9.14 -12.64
N GLU A 21 -14.03 7.86 -12.80
CA GLU A 21 -14.90 6.94 -13.55
C GLU A 21 -15.97 6.30 -12.64
N ALA A 22 -15.75 6.34 -11.32
CA ALA A 22 -16.65 5.74 -10.35
C ALA A 22 -17.84 6.66 -10.02
N ASN A 23 -18.92 6.04 -9.58
CA ASN A 23 -20.13 6.72 -9.14
C ASN A 23 -20.65 6.14 -7.81
N GLU A 24 -21.74 6.69 -7.28
CA GLU A 24 -22.31 6.26 -5.99
C GLU A 24 -22.70 4.77 -5.97
N THR A 25 -23.16 4.22 -7.11
CA THR A 25 -23.51 2.79 -7.19
C THR A 25 -22.25 1.92 -7.05
N ASP A 26 -21.13 2.36 -7.65
CA ASP A 26 -19.87 1.63 -7.57
C ASP A 26 -19.33 1.63 -6.13
N PHE A 27 -19.43 2.76 -5.41
CA PHE A 27 -19.03 2.81 -4.01
C PHE A 27 -19.92 1.95 -3.13
N ALA A 28 -21.23 1.94 -3.35
CA ALA A 28 -22.16 1.05 -2.64
C ALA A 28 -21.81 -0.45 -2.82
N VAL A 29 -21.31 -0.83 -4.01
CA VAL A 29 -20.79 -2.19 -4.24
C VAL A 29 -19.55 -2.46 -3.39
N ILE A 30 -18.65 -1.48 -3.21
CA ILE A 30 -17.49 -1.63 -2.33
C ILE A 30 -17.93 -1.82 -0.88
N GLU A 31 -18.93 -1.06 -0.40
CA GLU A 31 -19.51 -1.20 0.94
C GLU A 31 -20.07 -2.60 1.15
N ASP A 32 -20.85 -3.12 0.21
CA ASP A 32 -21.39 -4.48 0.25
C ASP A 32 -20.27 -5.54 0.27
N LEU A 33 -19.26 -5.40 -0.59
CA LEU A 33 -18.14 -6.31 -0.69
C LEU A 33 -17.28 -6.34 0.58
N ALA A 34 -17.17 -5.22 1.31
CA ALA A 34 -16.43 -5.15 2.57
C ALA A 34 -16.97 -6.14 3.63
N GLY A 35 -18.24 -6.53 3.55
CA GLY A 35 -18.86 -7.53 4.40
C GLY A 35 -18.54 -8.99 4.06
N TYR A 36 -17.87 -9.28 2.93
CA TYR A 36 -17.61 -10.66 2.52
C TYR A 36 -16.48 -11.32 3.33
N PRO A 37 -16.64 -12.59 3.74
CA PRO A 37 -15.66 -13.29 4.58
C PRO A 37 -14.24 -13.41 3.97
N GLY A 38 -14.09 -13.26 2.66
CA GLY A 38 -12.79 -13.26 1.97
C GLY A 38 -12.09 -11.92 1.91
N VAL A 39 -12.77 -10.82 2.27
CA VAL A 39 -12.20 -9.47 2.30
C VAL A 39 -11.50 -9.23 3.63
N ARG A 40 -10.32 -8.63 3.59
CA ARG A 40 -9.46 -8.38 4.76
C ARG A 40 -8.96 -6.95 4.85
N ALA A 41 -9.18 -6.14 3.83
CA ALA A 41 -8.78 -4.74 3.82
C ALA A 41 -9.68 -3.92 2.89
N ILE A 42 -9.70 -2.61 3.13
CA ILE A 42 -10.26 -1.62 2.23
C ILE A 42 -9.11 -1.00 1.43
N GLY A 43 -9.24 -1.04 0.14
CA GLY A 43 -8.22 -0.51 -0.77
C GLY A 43 -8.19 -1.27 -2.12
N GLU A 44 -7.39 -0.81 -3.02
CA GLU A 44 -6.40 0.25 -2.91
C GLU A 44 -7.07 1.63 -2.91
N THR A 45 -6.71 2.52 -2.00
CA THR A 45 -7.21 3.89 -1.87
C THR A 45 -6.03 4.83 -1.60
N GLY A 46 -6.22 6.13 -1.57
CA GLY A 46 -5.13 7.09 -1.35
C GLY A 46 -5.03 8.12 -2.45
N LEU A 47 -3.81 8.61 -2.74
CA LEU A 47 -3.59 9.69 -3.70
C LEU A 47 -2.48 9.35 -4.71
N ASP A 48 -2.66 9.79 -5.94
CA ASP A 48 -1.70 9.71 -7.04
C ASP A 48 -1.59 11.08 -7.71
N CYS A 49 -0.40 11.71 -7.62
CA CYS A 49 -0.10 12.98 -8.26
C CYS A 49 0.75 12.83 -9.53
N TYR A 50 1.04 11.60 -9.93
CA TYR A 50 1.79 11.32 -11.16
C TYR A 50 0.88 11.24 -12.39
N TRP A 51 -0.31 10.62 -12.24
CA TRP A 51 -1.32 10.55 -13.28
C TRP A 51 -2.35 11.65 -13.08
N ASP A 52 -2.91 12.17 -14.17
CA ASP A 52 -3.92 13.23 -14.19
C ASP A 52 -5.32 12.74 -14.59
N ASP A 53 -5.55 11.41 -14.44
CA ASP A 53 -6.82 10.75 -14.81
C ASP A 53 -7.98 11.19 -13.90
N THR A 54 -7.68 11.52 -12.63
CA THR A 54 -8.68 11.95 -11.63
C THR A 54 -8.24 13.24 -10.93
N PRO A 55 -9.10 14.28 -10.85
CA PRO A 55 -8.84 15.50 -10.09
C PRO A 55 -8.49 15.19 -8.62
N ILE A 56 -7.50 15.90 -8.07
CA ILE A 56 -6.98 15.62 -6.72
C ILE A 56 -8.04 15.78 -5.63
N GLU A 57 -8.98 16.72 -5.79
CA GLU A 57 -10.07 16.93 -4.84
C GLU A 57 -10.99 15.71 -4.77
N MET A 58 -11.23 15.06 -5.90
CA MET A 58 -12.02 13.83 -5.97
C MET A 58 -11.28 12.65 -5.34
N GLN A 59 -9.96 12.55 -5.55
CA GLN A 59 -9.14 11.54 -4.89
C GLN A 59 -9.20 11.72 -3.35
N HIS A 60 -9.12 12.96 -2.86
CA HIS A 60 -9.26 13.28 -1.44
C HIS A 60 -10.63 12.85 -0.88
N ASP A 61 -11.72 13.12 -1.61
CA ASP A 61 -13.07 12.73 -1.20
C ASP A 61 -13.20 11.20 -1.09
N TYR A 62 -12.77 10.46 -2.12
CA TYR A 62 -12.80 9.01 -2.08
C TYR A 62 -11.89 8.43 -1.00
N PHE A 63 -10.74 9.03 -0.72
CA PHE A 63 -9.86 8.60 0.37
C PHE A 63 -10.55 8.78 1.73
N ASP A 64 -11.23 9.90 1.98
CA ASP A 64 -12.02 10.13 3.20
C ASP A 64 -13.17 9.10 3.34
N ARG A 65 -13.88 8.80 2.26
CA ARG A 65 -14.95 7.78 2.22
C ARG A 65 -14.41 6.39 2.56
N HIS A 66 -13.26 5.99 2.02
CA HIS A 66 -12.64 4.71 2.35
C HIS A 66 -12.16 4.67 3.80
N MET A 67 -11.62 5.76 4.33
CA MET A 67 -11.28 5.85 5.76
C MET A 67 -12.52 5.69 6.65
N GLN A 68 -13.65 6.27 6.25
CA GLN A 68 -14.92 6.06 6.97
C GLN A 68 -15.35 4.59 6.90
N LEU A 69 -15.31 3.97 5.73
CA LEU A 69 -15.65 2.55 5.56
C LEU A 69 -14.74 1.64 6.40
N CYS A 70 -13.44 1.95 6.51
CA CYS A 70 -12.53 1.23 7.41
C CYS A 70 -12.99 1.31 8.88
N ARG A 71 -13.42 2.49 9.34
CA ARG A 71 -13.95 2.67 10.71
C ARG A 71 -15.21 1.86 10.94
N ASP A 72 -16.12 1.87 9.97
CA ASP A 72 -17.42 1.20 10.06
C ASP A 72 -17.31 -0.33 10.04
N THR A 73 -16.33 -0.85 9.30
CA THR A 73 -16.09 -2.30 9.12
C THR A 73 -15.01 -2.86 10.03
N ALA A 74 -14.21 -2.01 10.69
CA ALA A 74 -13.00 -2.35 11.41
C ALA A 74 -11.94 -3.08 10.54
N LEU A 75 -11.98 -2.88 9.22
CA LEU A 75 -10.97 -3.38 8.29
C LEU A 75 -9.81 -2.39 8.16
N PRO A 76 -8.56 -2.87 7.98
CA PRO A 76 -7.41 -2.02 7.73
C PRO A 76 -7.43 -1.44 6.31
N MET A 77 -6.69 -0.33 6.11
CA MET A 77 -6.51 0.30 4.80
C MET A 77 -5.30 -0.24 4.04
N VAL A 78 -5.39 -0.29 2.71
CA VAL A 78 -4.26 -0.39 1.78
C VAL A 78 -4.14 0.94 1.05
N ILE A 79 -3.12 1.73 1.37
CA ILE A 79 -2.97 3.11 0.92
C ILE A 79 -1.96 3.19 -0.22
N HIS A 80 -2.44 3.60 -1.38
CA HIS A 80 -1.64 3.99 -2.53
C HIS A 80 -1.01 5.36 -2.34
N MET A 81 0.26 5.47 -2.71
CA MET A 81 1.00 6.72 -2.66
C MET A 81 1.92 6.87 -3.86
N ARG A 82 1.67 7.84 -4.71
CA ARG A 82 2.56 8.16 -5.82
C ARG A 82 2.73 9.67 -5.98
N GLU A 83 3.91 10.19 -5.65
CA GLU A 83 4.22 11.62 -5.65
C GLU A 83 3.27 12.46 -4.77
N SER A 84 2.68 11.85 -3.72
CA SER A 84 1.60 12.41 -2.91
C SER A 84 1.80 12.24 -1.39
N GLY A 85 3.03 11.91 -0.95
CA GLY A 85 3.30 11.56 0.45
C GLY A 85 2.85 12.64 1.44
N ASP A 86 3.20 13.90 1.21
CA ASP A 86 2.84 15.01 2.09
C ASP A 86 1.32 15.20 2.16
N LEU A 87 0.63 15.12 1.02
CA LEU A 87 -0.83 15.27 0.96
C LEU A 87 -1.54 14.16 1.73
N ILE A 88 -1.08 12.91 1.61
CA ILE A 88 -1.62 11.78 2.37
C ILE A 88 -1.40 11.98 3.86
N VAL A 89 -0.17 12.30 4.28
CA VAL A 89 0.17 12.52 5.69
C VAL A 89 -0.67 13.66 6.26
N ASP A 90 -0.82 14.77 5.54
CA ASP A 90 -1.63 15.90 5.97
C ASP A 90 -3.13 15.54 6.09
N GLN A 91 -3.66 14.74 5.16
CA GLN A 91 -5.06 14.29 5.24
C GLN A 91 -5.28 13.34 6.42
N LEU A 92 -4.36 12.40 6.64
CA LEU A 92 -4.42 11.48 7.77
C LEU A 92 -4.30 12.21 9.11
N LYS A 93 -3.42 13.21 9.24
CA LYS A 93 -3.27 14.02 10.45
C LYS A 93 -4.51 14.85 10.81
N ARG A 94 -5.37 15.16 9.84
CA ARG A 94 -6.66 15.82 10.09
C ARG A 94 -7.73 14.89 10.66
N GLN A 95 -7.51 13.57 10.60
CA GLN A 95 -8.45 12.59 11.13
C GLN A 95 -8.32 12.49 12.66
N THR A 96 -9.44 12.41 13.36
CA THR A 96 -9.46 12.18 14.83
C THR A 96 -9.10 10.74 15.19
N ASN A 97 -9.31 9.79 14.28
CA ASN A 97 -8.99 8.38 14.43
C ASN A 97 -8.58 7.82 13.07
N VAL A 98 -7.27 7.61 12.88
CA VAL A 98 -6.71 7.00 11.67
C VAL A 98 -6.94 5.48 11.76
N PRO A 99 -7.65 4.86 10.81
CA PRO A 99 -7.79 3.42 10.77
C PRO A 99 -6.41 2.73 10.63
N PRO A 100 -6.22 1.52 11.19
CA PRO A 100 -5.03 0.72 10.92
C PRO A 100 -4.82 0.55 9.41
N GLY A 101 -3.58 0.49 8.96
CA GLY A 101 -3.35 0.34 7.53
C GLY A 101 -1.88 0.18 7.16
N ILE A 102 -1.67 0.08 5.86
CA ILE A 102 -0.35 -0.02 5.26
C ILE A 102 -0.16 1.06 4.18
N MET A 103 1.01 1.67 4.17
CA MET A 103 1.50 2.39 3.00
C MET A 103 2.06 1.36 2.03
N HIS A 104 1.28 1.00 1.05
CA HIS A 104 1.61 -0.03 0.07
C HIS A 104 2.63 0.50 -0.95
N SER A 105 3.51 -0.37 -1.42
CA SER A 105 4.53 -0.09 -2.46
C SER A 105 5.29 1.23 -2.22
N PHE A 106 5.71 1.45 -0.97
CA PHE A 106 6.24 2.71 -0.48
C PHE A 106 7.46 3.19 -1.26
N THR A 107 7.44 4.48 -1.63
CA THR A 107 8.53 5.16 -2.38
C THR A 107 8.91 6.52 -1.81
N GLY A 108 8.32 6.90 -0.69
CA GLY A 108 8.59 8.17 -0.01
C GLY A 108 9.96 8.24 0.66
N ASP A 109 10.27 9.38 1.22
CA ASP A 109 11.44 9.62 2.05
C ASP A 109 11.21 9.21 3.51
N TRP A 110 12.21 9.48 4.36
CA TRP A 110 12.13 9.13 5.77
C TRP A 110 11.09 9.99 6.53
N GLU A 111 10.96 11.26 6.23
CA GLU A 111 10.02 12.16 6.89
C GLU A 111 8.59 11.68 6.68
N CYS A 112 8.26 11.29 5.46
CA CYS A 112 6.97 10.68 5.13
C CYS A 112 6.79 9.34 5.86
N ALA A 113 7.78 8.43 5.81
CA ALA A 113 7.72 7.15 6.49
C ALA A 113 7.54 7.31 8.00
N ASN A 114 8.30 8.19 8.64
CA ASN A 114 8.20 8.45 10.07
C ASN A 114 6.83 9.00 10.46
N SER A 115 6.28 9.93 9.67
CA SER A 115 4.92 10.43 9.89
C SER A 115 3.86 9.32 9.80
N CYS A 116 4.01 8.40 8.85
CA CYS A 116 3.13 7.23 8.73
C CYS A 116 3.24 6.30 9.95
N LEU A 117 4.47 6.07 10.45
CA LEU A 117 4.71 5.26 11.66
C LEU A 117 4.09 5.90 12.90
N ASP A 118 4.23 7.22 13.08
CA ASP A 118 3.63 7.98 14.17
C ASP A 118 2.09 7.92 14.15
N LEU A 119 1.49 7.76 12.97
CA LEU A 119 0.06 7.52 12.77
C LEU A 119 -0.35 6.04 12.94
N GLY A 120 0.58 5.15 13.29
CA GLY A 120 0.34 3.74 13.55
C GLY A 120 0.29 2.85 12.31
N LEU A 121 0.67 3.36 11.14
CA LEU A 121 0.67 2.61 9.89
C LEU A 121 1.89 1.68 9.78
N HIS A 122 1.77 0.66 8.93
CA HIS A 122 2.88 -0.16 8.46
C HIS A 122 3.40 0.39 7.12
N VAL A 123 4.64 0.06 6.80
CA VAL A 123 5.28 0.45 5.53
C VAL A 123 5.68 -0.80 4.78
N SER A 124 5.16 -0.95 3.56
CA SER A 124 5.39 -2.11 2.70
C SER A 124 6.29 -1.76 1.52
N PHE A 125 7.29 -2.60 1.26
CA PHE A 125 8.23 -2.41 0.16
C PHE A 125 8.01 -3.45 -0.93
N ALA A 126 7.85 -2.97 -2.17
CA ALA A 126 7.79 -3.77 -3.38
C ALA A 126 9.16 -3.92 -4.06
N GLY A 127 9.19 -4.53 -5.23
CA GLY A 127 10.41 -4.81 -5.99
C GLY A 127 11.34 -3.63 -6.25
N MET A 128 10.86 -2.40 -6.16
CA MET A 128 11.65 -1.19 -6.37
C MET A 128 12.83 -1.03 -5.41
N VAL A 129 12.73 -1.55 -4.17
CA VAL A 129 13.83 -1.50 -3.21
C VAL A 129 15.07 -2.24 -3.71
N THR A 130 14.90 -3.22 -4.61
CA THR A 130 15.99 -3.98 -5.23
C THR A 130 16.71 -3.24 -6.37
N PHE A 131 16.16 -2.14 -6.89
CA PHE A 131 16.70 -1.47 -8.06
C PHE A 131 18.02 -0.77 -7.76
N LYS A 132 18.93 -0.73 -8.75
CA LYS A 132 20.29 -0.17 -8.58
C LYS A 132 20.32 1.26 -8.05
N LYS A 133 19.33 2.09 -8.39
CA LYS A 133 19.28 3.51 -8.01
C LYS A 133 18.39 3.79 -6.79
N SER A 134 18.02 2.76 -6.01
CA SER A 134 17.10 2.89 -4.88
C SER A 134 17.80 2.97 -3.52
N ASP A 135 19.02 3.57 -3.46
CA ASP A 135 19.76 3.69 -2.20
C ASP A 135 18.98 4.47 -1.13
N ALA A 136 18.35 5.58 -1.51
CA ALA A 136 17.52 6.37 -0.60
C ALA A 136 16.36 5.53 -0.01
N LEU A 137 15.69 4.74 -0.84
CA LEU A 137 14.61 3.86 -0.40
C LEU A 137 15.12 2.74 0.54
N ARG A 138 16.33 2.21 0.28
CA ARG A 138 16.98 1.24 1.18
C ARG A 138 17.35 1.86 2.51
N ASP A 139 17.75 3.13 2.55
CA ASP A 139 18.02 3.85 3.79
C ASP A 139 16.74 4.06 4.62
N VAL A 140 15.61 4.34 3.99
CA VAL A 140 14.30 4.33 4.66
C VAL A 140 14.00 2.94 5.22
N ALA A 141 14.08 1.89 4.39
CA ALA A 141 13.78 0.50 4.80
C ALA A 141 14.64 0.01 5.98
N ARG A 142 15.89 0.47 6.08
CA ARG A 142 16.78 0.15 7.22
C ARG A 142 16.27 0.72 8.55
N ARG A 143 15.54 1.84 8.49
CA ARG A 143 15.10 2.58 9.68
C ARG A 143 13.69 2.17 10.15
N ILE A 144 12.87 1.53 9.30
CA ILE A 144 11.53 1.07 9.69
C ILE A 144 11.63 0.05 10.84
N PRO A 145 10.86 0.19 11.94
CA PRO A 145 10.78 -0.83 12.98
C PRO A 145 10.38 -2.20 12.41
N GLU A 146 10.92 -3.28 12.98
CA GLU A 146 10.70 -4.64 12.45
C GLU A 146 9.21 -5.04 12.45
N ASP A 147 8.50 -4.64 13.49
CA ASP A 147 7.05 -4.89 13.65
C ASP A 147 6.17 -3.98 12.78
N ARG A 148 6.76 -3.09 11.98
CA ARG A 148 6.08 -2.16 11.08
C ARG A 148 6.49 -2.32 9.62
N LEU A 149 7.45 -3.21 9.35
CA LEU A 149 7.96 -3.48 8.01
C LEU A 149 7.16 -4.60 7.36
N LEU A 150 6.73 -4.37 6.13
CA LEU A 150 6.08 -5.38 5.29
C LEU A 150 6.80 -5.52 3.95
N VAL A 151 6.55 -6.62 3.29
CA VAL A 151 7.08 -6.93 1.96
C VAL A 151 5.96 -7.37 1.03
N GLU A 152 6.03 -6.95 -0.21
CA GLU A 152 5.04 -7.26 -1.26
C GLU A 152 5.67 -7.39 -2.64
N THR A 153 4.86 -7.73 -3.63
CA THR A 153 5.29 -7.78 -5.03
C THR A 153 4.77 -6.63 -5.88
N ASP A 154 3.59 -6.13 -5.59
CA ASP A 154 2.81 -5.27 -6.48
C ASP A 154 2.60 -5.90 -7.88
N SER A 155 2.42 -7.23 -7.91
CA SER A 155 2.18 -7.97 -9.17
C SER A 155 0.86 -7.53 -9.81
N PRO A 156 0.84 -7.36 -11.15
CA PRO A 156 1.82 -7.78 -12.17
C PRO A 156 2.93 -6.76 -12.48
N TYR A 157 3.10 -5.74 -11.65
CA TYR A 157 4.06 -4.64 -11.82
C TYR A 157 5.34 -4.89 -11.02
N LEU A 158 6.30 -3.97 -11.12
CA LEU A 158 7.48 -3.80 -10.26
C LEU A 158 8.34 -5.04 -10.06
N SER A 159 8.56 -5.87 -11.11
CA SER A 159 9.45 -7.02 -11.03
C SER A 159 10.79 -6.66 -10.37
N PRO A 160 11.19 -7.34 -9.27
CA PRO A 160 12.45 -7.07 -8.57
C PRO A 160 13.68 -7.48 -9.42
N GLU A 161 14.87 -6.99 -9.08
CA GLU A 161 16.11 -7.58 -9.61
C GLU A 161 16.21 -9.05 -9.15
N PRO A 162 16.71 -9.98 -10.00
CA PRO A 162 17.26 -9.77 -11.35
C PRO A 162 16.20 -9.80 -12.47
N PHE A 163 14.93 -9.74 -12.14
CA PHE A 163 13.83 -9.82 -13.11
C PHE A 163 13.33 -8.45 -13.57
N ARG A 164 13.98 -7.36 -13.21
CA ARG A 164 13.58 -6.02 -13.61
C ARG A 164 13.39 -5.92 -15.13
N GLY A 165 12.24 -5.34 -15.54
CA GLY A 165 11.86 -5.24 -16.94
C GLY A 165 11.16 -6.49 -17.51
N LYS A 166 11.15 -7.63 -16.82
CA LYS A 166 10.34 -8.79 -17.22
C LYS A 166 8.91 -8.59 -16.70
N ARG A 167 7.94 -8.77 -17.58
CA ARG A 167 6.51 -8.66 -17.27
C ARG A 167 5.77 -9.92 -17.71
N PRO A 168 4.74 -10.35 -16.98
CA PRO A 168 4.28 -9.81 -15.71
C PRO A 168 5.22 -10.14 -14.54
N ASN A 169 5.14 -9.34 -13.46
CA ASN A 169 5.66 -9.75 -12.16
C ASN A 169 4.77 -10.87 -11.58
N GLU A 170 5.32 -11.66 -10.66
CA GLU A 170 4.65 -12.83 -10.08
C GLU A 170 4.79 -12.83 -8.55
N PRO A 171 3.78 -13.31 -7.78
CA PRO A 171 3.84 -13.34 -6.32
C PRO A 171 5.07 -14.07 -5.76
N ALA A 172 5.54 -15.12 -6.41
CA ALA A 172 6.75 -15.86 -6.00
C ALA A 172 8.02 -14.99 -5.95
N ARG A 173 8.06 -13.89 -6.69
CA ARG A 173 9.21 -12.98 -6.71
C ARG A 173 9.34 -12.10 -5.46
N VAL A 174 8.38 -12.15 -4.54
CA VAL A 174 8.48 -11.47 -3.23
C VAL A 174 9.76 -11.87 -2.47
N GLU A 175 10.25 -13.09 -2.68
CA GLU A 175 11.48 -13.58 -2.07
C GLU A 175 12.70 -12.69 -2.38
N HIS A 176 12.77 -12.11 -3.58
CA HIS A 176 13.89 -11.23 -3.96
C HIS A 176 13.82 -9.88 -3.22
N THR A 177 12.61 -9.35 -3.02
CA THR A 177 12.39 -8.15 -2.20
C THR A 177 12.76 -8.42 -0.75
N LEU A 178 12.29 -9.53 -0.18
CA LEU A 178 12.62 -9.94 1.19
C LEU A 178 14.13 -10.11 1.39
N ARG A 179 14.84 -10.77 0.48
CA ARG A 179 16.30 -10.95 0.55
C ARG A 179 17.04 -9.61 0.52
N CYS A 180 16.62 -8.69 -0.34
CA CYS A 180 17.20 -7.35 -0.39
C CYS A 180 17.00 -6.58 0.92
N LEU A 181 15.79 -6.63 1.48
CA LEU A 181 15.49 -5.99 2.79
C LEU A 181 16.32 -6.60 3.91
N ALA A 182 16.47 -7.92 3.94
CA ALA A 182 17.29 -8.62 4.94
C ALA A 182 18.77 -8.19 4.86
N GLU A 183 19.33 -8.13 3.63
CA GLU A 183 20.69 -7.64 3.38
C GLU A 183 20.87 -6.20 3.86
N VAL A 184 19.95 -5.31 3.49
CA VAL A 184 19.91 -3.89 3.91
C VAL A 184 19.92 -3.74 5.44
N ARG A 185 19.25 -4.64 6.14
CA ARG A 185 19.13 -4.64 7.61
C ARG A 185 20.22 -5.45 8.31
N GLY A 186 21.08 -6.15 7.58
CA GLY A 186 22.15 -6.97 8.13
C GLY A 186 21.66 -8.22 8.87
N VAL A 187 20.51 -8.77 8.47
CA VAL A 187 19.91 -9.99 9.06
C VAL A 187 19.72 -11.07 8.00
N SER A 188 19.42 -12.30 8.40
CA SER A 188 19.07 -13.34 7.43
C SER A 188 17.62 -13.14 6.94
N ALA A 189 17.33 -13.57 5.69
CA ALA A 189 15.97 -13.55 5.15
C ALA A 189 14.99 -14.38 6.00
N LYS A 190 15.49 -15.46 6.64
CA LYS A 190 14.68 -16.29 7.56
C LYS A 190 14.35 -15.55 8.87
N ALA A 191 15.23 -14.67 9.33
CA ALA A 191 14.96 -13.89 10.54
C ALA A 191 14.01 -12.73 10.30
N LEU A 192 13.98 -12.20 9.07
CA LEU A 192 13.11 -11.11 8.69
C LEU A 192 11.70 -11.59 8.26
N ALA A 193 11.55 -12.82 7.79
CA ALA A 193 10.28 -13.43 7.41
C ALA A 193 9.46 -13.91 8.60
#